data_4a0c3eed6338823fc48dfc67a449a61a
#
_entry.id   4a0c3eed6338823fc48dfc67a449a61a
#
_cell.length_a   1.000
_cell.length_b   1.000
_cell.length_c   1.000
_cell.angle_alpha   90.00
_cell.angle_beta   90.00
_cell.angle_gamma   90.00
#
_symmetry.space_group_name_H-M   'P 1'
#
loop_
_entity.id
_entity.type
_entity.pdbx_description
1 polymer ?
#
loop_
_entity_poly.entity_id
_entity_poly.type
_entity_poly.pdbx_seq_one_letter_code
_entity_poly.pdbx_strand_id
1 'polypeptide(L)'
;MRDWPAKLIAAIGGLLATGFVALSAVGGALYWNRVELNGEERARAELPSLAAQQIPLVFGFDYQTVERTFAEVYPLLTPEYRKEFQDRVTNEIIPQARDRQLISQAHSVGAGILDAHRNSASVMVYMNRTVTDKAKESVYDGSRLRVDYKKVDGKWLIAYITPI
;
A
#
# COMPACT_ATOMS: atom_id res chain seq x y z
N MET A 1 -15.71 68.84 -8.96
CA MET A 1 -16.72 68.13 -8.13
C MET A 1 -16.16 66.76 -7.73
N ARG A 2 -16.30 66.46 -6.47
CA ARG A 2 -15.55 65.48 -5.67
C ARG A 2 -15.82 64.04 -6.07
N ASP A 3 -14.89 63.39 -6.78
CA ASP A 3 -14.89 61.93 -7.07
C ASP A 3 -14.46 61.05 -5.86
N TRP A 4 -14.49 61.63 -4.67
CA TRP A 4 -14.07 60.99 -3.42
C TRP A 4 -14.89 59.73 -3.08
N PRO A 5 -16.25 59.73 -3.18
CA PRO A 5 -16.98 58.52 -2.83
C PRO A 5 -16.71 57.34 -3.76
N ALA A 6 -16.49 57.57 -5.03
CA ALA A 6 -16.18 56.50 -5.97
C ALA A 6 -14.80 55.83 -5.72
N LYS A 7 -13.81 56.66 -5.38
CA LYS A 7 -12.46 56.14 -5.04
C LYS A 7 -12.45 55.37 -3.71
N LEU A 8 -13.23 55.82 -2.74
CA LEU A 8 -13.42 55.13 -1.46
C LEU A 8 -14.12 53.79 -1.63
N ILE A 9 -15.17 53.71 -2.43
CA ILE A 9 -15.89 52.45 -2.75
C ILE A 9 -14.97 51.48 -3.47
N ALA A 10 -14.19 51.96 -4.44
CA ALA A 10 -13.21 51.14 -5.15
C ALA A 10 -12.10 50.59 -4.22
N ALA A 11 -11.61 51.44 -3.28
CA ALA A 11 -10.60 51.00 -2.32
C ALA A 11 -11.14 49.96 -1.33
N ILE A 12 -12.37 50.15 -0.81
CA ILE A 12 -13.03 49.19 0.07
C ILE A 12 -13.32 47.89 -0.68
N GLY A 13 -13.83 47.97 -1.91
CA GLY A 13 -14.08 46.81 -2.76
C GLY A 13 -12.80 46.00 -3.05
N GLY A 14 -11.68 46.68 -3.34
CA GLY A 14 -10.37 46.07 -3.52
C GLY A 14 -9.85 45.35 -2.26
N LEU A 15 -9.98 46.01 -1.09
CA LEU A 15 -9.62 45.43 0.20
C LEU A 15 -10.46 44.18 0.54
N LEU A 16 -11.76 44.21 0.32
CA LEU A 16 -12.66 43.11 0.55
C LEU A 16 -12.35 41.91 -0.40
N ALA A 17 -12.10 42.20 -1.69
CA ALA A 17 -11.75 41.19 -2.66
C ALA A 17 -10.41 40.52 -2.31
N THR A 18 -9.39 41.30 -1.92
CA THR A 18 -8.10 40.79 -1.48
C THR A 18 -8.23 39.95 -0.21
N GLY A 19 -9.01 40.39 0.75
CA GLY A 19 -9.31 39.66 1.98
C GLY A 19 -10.02 38.32 1.71
N PHE A 20 -10.99 38.32 0.79
CA PHE A 20 -11.70 37.09 0.40
C PHE A 20 -10.77 36.08 -0.29
N VAL A 21 -9.91 36.54 -1.20
CA VAL A 21 -8.92 35.68 -1.87
C VAL A 21 -7.94 35.07 -0.86
N ALA A 22 -7.43 35.89 0.07
CA ALA A 22 -6.53 35.44 1.12
C ALA A 22 -7.18 34.40 2.03
N LEU A 23 -8.41 34.62 2.48
CA LEU A 23 -9.17 33.67 3.30
C LEU A 23 -9.47 32.37 2.56
N SER A 24 -9.80 32.45 1.26
CA SER A 24 -10.02 31.26 0.43
C SER A 24 -8.76 30.44 0.25
N ALA A 25 -7.61 31.08 0.06
CA ALA A 25 -6.33 30.40 -0.04
C ALA A 25 -5.93 29.68 1.26
N VAL A 26 -6.10 30.36 2.40
CA VAL A 26 -5.82 29.79 3.73
C VAL A 26 -6.80 28.63 4.03
N GLY A 27 -8.10 28.84 3.77
CA GLY A 27 -9.13 27.82 3.96
C GLY A 27 -8.88 26.58 3.09
N GLY A 28 -8.48 26.78 1.83
CA GLY A 28 -8.09 25.70 0.94
C GLY A 28 -6.88 24.93 1.44
N ALA A 29 -5.83 25.62 1.86
CA ALA A 29 -4.62 24.97 2.40
C ALA A 29 -4.92 24.15 3.68
N LEU A 30 -5.71 24.70 4.60
CA LEU A 30 -6.12 23.99 5.81
C LEU A 30 -7.00 22.76 5.50
N TYR A 31 -7.89 22.87 4.52
CA TYR A 31 -8.72 21.76 4.09
C TYR A 31 -7.86 20.62 3.50
N TRP A 32 -6.92 20.94 2.60
CA TRP A 32 -6.01 19.94 2.01
C TRP A 32 -5.14 19.27 3.06
N ASN A 33 -4.59 20.04 4.00
CA ASN A 33 -3.80 19.48 5.10
C ASN A 33 -4.62 18.50 5.96
N ARG A 34 -5.88 18.85 6.24
CA ARG A 34 -6.78 17.97 7.00
C ARG A 34 -7.15 16.70 6.25
N VAL A 35 -7.34 16.79 4.93
CA VAL A 35 -7.61 15.61 4.07
C VAL A 35 -6.41 14.68 4.02
N GLU A 36 -5.20 15.23 3.94
CA GLU A 36 -3.95 14.47 3.97
C GLU A 36 -3.79 13.74 5.31
N LEU A 37 -3.88 14.43 6.42
CA LEU A 37 -3.77 13.87 7.77
C LEU A 37 -4.79 12.75 8.03
N ASN A 38 -6.05 12.98 7.67
CA ASN A 38 -7.09 11.93 7.81
C ASN A 38 -6.81 10.70 6.93
N GLY A 39 -6.21 10.91 5.76
CA GLY A 39 -5.79 9.82 4.88
C GLY A 39 -4.65 8.99 5.47
N GLU A 40 -3.68 9.66 6.05
CA GLU A 40 -2.55 9.06 6.74
C GLU A 40 -2.99 8.25 7.98
N GLU A 41 -3.85 8.82 8.82
CA GLU A 41 -4.39 8.12 10.00
C GLU A 41 -5.14 6.84 9.61
N ARG A 42 -5.94 6.88 8.55
CA ARG A 42 -6.63 5.69 8.04
C ARG A 42 -5.64 4.63 7.54
N ALA A 43 -4.63 5.04 6.79
CA ALA A 43 -3.59 4.12 6.33
C ALA A 43 -2.87 3.45 7.50
N ARG A 44 -2.54 4.21 8.56
CA ARG A 44 -1.91 3.69 9.79
C ARG A 44 -2.81 2.70 10.53
N ALA A 45 -4.11 2.91 10.52
CA ALA A 45 -5.07 2.03 11.19
C ALA A 45 -5.35 0.73 10.40
N GLU A 46 -5.45 0.81 9.09
CA GLU A 46 -5.88 -0.31 8.23
C GLU A 46 -4.73 -1.23 7.81
N LEU A 47 -3.60 -0.64 7.39
CA LEU A 47 -2.57 -1.38 6.67
C LEU A 47 -1.84 -2.45 7.47
N PRO A 48 -1.54 -2.32 8.78
CA PRO A 48 -0.90 -3.41 9.50
C PRO A 48 -1.72 -4.69 9.50
N SER A 49 -3.02 -4.58 9.73
CA SER A 49 -3.94 -5.72 9.71
C SER A 49 -4.09 -6.30 8.30
N LEU A 50 -4.20 -5.43 7.29
CA LEU A 50 -4.30 -5.85 5.90
C LEU A 50 -3.03 -6.58 5.43
N ALA A 51 -1.85 -6.06 5.74
CA ALA A 51 -0.57 -6.67 5.42
C ALA A 51 -0.39 -8.02 6.12
N ALA A 52 -0.76 -8.10 7.40
CA ALA A 52 -0.71 -9.36 8.15
C ALA A 52 -1.58 -10.47 7.54
N GLN A 53 -2.68 -10.10 6.86
CA GLN A 53 -3.55 -11.05 6.16
C GLN A 53 -3.06 -11.38 4.75
N GLN A 54 -2.60 -10.38 3.99
CA GLN A 54 -2.24 -10.54 2.59
C GLN A 54 -0.87 -11.22 2.37
N ILE A 55 0.12 -10.91 3.21
CA ILE A 55 1.49 -11.41 3.00
C ILE A 55 1.57 -12.93 3.13
N PRO A 56 0.92 -13.59 4.08
CA PRO A 56 0.88 -15.06 4.10
C PRO A 56 0.32 -15.68 2.84
N LEU A 57 -0.62 -15.04 2.15
CA LEU A 57 -1.19 -15.54 0.88
C LEU A 57 -0.16 -15.48 -0.26
N VAL A 58 0.72 -14.47 -0.25
CA VAL A 58 1.77 -14.31 -1.28
C VAL A 58 2.84 -15.40 -1.15
N PHE A 59 3.13 -15.87 0.07
CA PHE A 59 4.22 -16.79 0.35
C PHE A 59 3.75 -18.22 0.64
N GLY A 60 2.45 -18.43 0.86
CA GLY A 60 1.86 -19.74 1.14
C GLY A 60 1.36 -20.40 -0.15
N PHE A 61 1.78 -21.62 -0.43
CA PHE A 61 1.29 -22.40 -1.56
C PHE A 61 1.51 -23.91 -1.36
N ASP A 62 0.73 -24.68 -2.07
CA ASP A 62 0.91 -26.12 -2.24
C ASP A 62 1.18 -26.40 -3.72
N TYR A 63 2.18 -27.22 -4.02
CA TYR A 63 2.59 -27.56 -5.41
C TYR A 63 1.43 -28.08 -6.27
N GLN A 64 0.41 -28.69 -5.66
CA GLN A 64 -0.76 -29.22 -6.39
C GLN A 64 -1.71 -28.11 -6.83
N THR A 65 -1.78 -27.00 -6.08
CA THR A 65 -2.73 -25.90 -6.30
C THR A 65 -2.04 -24.56 -6.58
N VAL A 66 -0.73 -24.59 -6.79
CA VAL A 66 0.14 -23.40 -6.86
C VAL A 66 -0.35 -22.36 -7.87
N GLU A 67 -0.81 -22.76 -9.05
CA GLU A 67 -1.32 -21.84 -10.07
C GLU A 67 -2.60 -21.13 -9.60
N ARG A 68 -3.53 -21.88 -9.01
CA ARG A 68 -4.78 -21.31 -8.47
C ARG A 68 -4.51 -20.37 -7.31
N THR A 69 -3.61 -20.77 -6.41
CA THR A 69 -3.22 -19.94 -5.26
C THR A 69 -2.67 -18.60 -5.72
N PHE A 70 -1.75 -18.58 -6.69
CA PHE A 70 -1.22 -17.31 -7.19
C PHE A 70 -2.22 -16.50 -8.01
N ALA A 71 -3.17 -17.14 -8.69
CA ALA A 71 -4.26 -16.43 -9.36
C ALA A 71 -5.11 -15.59 -8.38
N GLU A 72 -5.27 -16.05 -7.15
CA GLU A 72 -5.97 -15.32 -6.07
C GLU A 72 -5.13 -14.17 -5.49
N VAL A 73 -3.78 -14.23 -5.61
CA VAL A 73 -2.86 -13.18 -5.18
C VAL A 73 -2.78 -12.02 -6.16
N TYR A 74 -2.85 -12.28 -7.46
CA TYR A 74 -2.68 -11.25 -8.49
C TYR A 74 -3.57 -10.00 -8.33
N PRO A 75 -4.84 -10.09 -7.92
CA PRO A 75 -5.68 -8.92 -7.68
C PRO A 75 -5.23 -8.04 -6.50
N LEU A 76 -4.36 -8.55 -5.62
CA LEU A 76 -3.82 -7.81 -4.47
C LEU A 76 -2.62 -6.93 -4.86
N LEU A 77 -2.08 -7.10 -6.07
CA LEU A 77 -0.88 -6.45 -6.55
C LEU A 77 -1.21 -5.28 -7.48
N THR A 78 -0.37 -4.24 -7.49
CA THR A 78 -0.47 -3.19 -8.52
C THR A 78 -0.22 -3.77 -9.90
N PRO A 79 -0.73 -3.15 -10.98
CA PRO A 79 -0.54 -3.67 -12.35
C PRO A 79 0.92 -3.90 -12.71
N GLU A 80 1.80 -2.99 -12.30
CA GLU A 80 3.24 -3.06 -12.57
C GLU A 80 3.89 -4.24 -11.84
N TYR A 81 3.66 -4.34 -10.53
CA TYR A 81 4.25 -5.40 -9.71
C TYR A 81 3.64 -6.77 -10.04
N ARG A 82 2.36 -6.80 -10.42
CA ARG A 82 1.69 -8.04 -10.88
C ARG A 82 2.41 -8.66 -12.05
N LYS A 83 2.79 -7.86 -13.05
CA LYS A 83 3.49 -8.36 -14.24
C LYS A 83 4.82 -9.02 -13.85
N GLU A 84 5.65 -8.33 -13.08
CA GLU A 84 6.92 -8.86 -12.60
C GLU A 84 6.73 -10.12 -11.76
N PHE A 85 5.73 -10.11 -10.87
CA PHE A 85 5.42 -11.24 -10.02
C PHE A 85 4.92 -12.45 -10.81
N GLN A 86 4.06 -12.25 -11.81
CA GLN A 86 3.57 -13.31 -12.71
C GLN A 86 4.72 -13.95 -13.48
N ASP A 87 5.63 -13.15 -14.02
CA ASP A 87 6.79 -13.66 -14.75
C ASP A 87 7.66 -14.54 -13.83
N ARG A 88 7.91 -14.13 -12.61
CA ARG A 88 8.66 -14.90 -11.61
C ARG A 88 7.92 -16.16 -11.19
N VAL A 89 6.62 -16.06 -10.92
CA VAL A 89 5.78 -17.22 -10.55
C VAL A 89 5.79 -18.26 -11.64
N THR A 90 5.62 -17.87 -12.90
CA THR A 90 5.51 -18.78 -14.04
C THR A 90 6.85 -19.44 -14.38
N ASN A 91 7.94 -18.66 -14.36
CA ASN A 91 9.23 -19.14 -14.85
C ASN A 91 10.09 -19.78 -13.76
N GLU A 92 9.87 -19.45 -12.48
CA GLU A 92 10.72 -19.90 -11.39
C GLU A 92 9.94 -20.68 -10.33
N ILE A 93 8.86 -20.11 -9.77
CA ILE A 93 8.22 -20.67 -8.57
C ILE A 93 7.43 -21.93 -8.90
N ILE A 94 6.56 -21.91 -9.91
CA ILE A 94 5.73 -23.06 -10.30
C ILE A 94 6.59 -24.27 -10.70
N PRO A 95 7.62 -24.14 -11.57
CA PRO A 95 8.47 -25.27 -11.93
C PRO A 95 9.18 -25.87 -10.71
N GLN A 96 9.78 -25.04 -9.85
CA GLN A 96 10.46 -25.50 -8.64
C GLN A 96 9.50 -26.16 -7.64
N ALA A 97 8.32 -25.57 -7.44
CA ALA A 97 7.30 -26.10 -6.55
C ALA A 97 6.86 -27.49 -6.97
N ARG A 98 6.66 -27.71 -8.27
CA ARG A 98 6.25 -29.01 -8.81
C ARG A 98 7.36 -30.06 -8.80
N ASP A 99 8.58 -29.69 -9.21
CA ASP A 99 9.72 -30.62 -9.24
C ASP A 99 10.08 -31.15 -7.85
N ARG A 100 10.09 -30.25 -6.86
CA ARG A 100 10.43 -30.59 -5.49
C ARG A 100 9.24 -30.93 -4.61
N GLN A 101 8.01 -30.86 -5.14
CA GLN A 101 6.74 -31.04 -4.40
C GLN A 101 6.66 -30.16 -3.15
N LEU A 102 6.95 -28.86 -3.34
CA LEU A 102 7.03 -27.92 -2.23
C LEU A 102 5.65 -27.54 -1.68
N ILE A 103 5.54 -27.59 -0.36
CA ILE A 103 4.43 -27.02 0.39
C ILE A 103 5.01 -25.89 1.25
N SER A 104 4.58 -24.66 1.01
CA SER A 104 4.98 -23.47 1.74
C SER A 104 3.82 -23.01 2.61
N GLN A 105 4.01 -22.98 3.90
CA GLN A 105 3.08 -22.45 4.87
C GLN A 105 3.66 -21.18 5.49
N ALA A 106 2.97 -20.08 5.33
CA ALA A 106 3.40 -18.78 5.86
C ALA A 106 2.35 -18.22 6.81
N HIS A 107 2.81 -17.57 7.88
CA HIS A 107 1.95 -16.83 8.79
C HIS A 107 2.64 -15.56 9.27
N SER A 108 1.88 -14.50 9.44
CA SER A 108 2.36 -13.24 10.00
C SER A 108 2.45 -13.36 11.52
N VAL A 109 3.59 -12.97 12.07
CA VAL A 109 3.82 -12.86 13.52
C VAL A 109 3.44 -11.47 14.01
N GLY A 110 3.59 -10.46 13.15
CA GLY A 110 3.25 -9.08 13.46
C GLY A 110 3.48 -8.17 12.25
N ALA A 111 2.81 -7.04 12.26
CA ALA A 111 2.98 -6.01 11.24
C ALA A 111 2.91 -4.62 11.89
N GLY A 112 3.67 -3.68 11.35
CA GLY A 112 3.69 -2.29 11.82
C GLY A 112 4.01 -1.33 10.69
N ILE A 113 3.49 -0.10 10.79
CA ILE A 113 3.75 0.96 9.81
C ILE A 113 5.20 1.44 9.94
N LEU A 114 5.88 1.52 8.80
CA LEU A 114 7.16 2.21 8.65
C LEU A 114 6.93 3.66 8.24
N ASP A 115 6.07 3.86 7.25
CA ASP A 115 5.71 5.15 6.71
C ASP A 115 4.29 5.11 6.16
N ALA A 116 3.56 6.23 6.25
CA ALA A 116 2.20 6.30 5.76
C ALA A 116 1.86 7.68 5.23
N HIS A 117 1.27 7.69 4.04
CA HIS A 117 0.66 8.83 3.38
C HIS A 117 -0.75 8.46 2.93
N ARG A 118 -1.49 9.43 2.44
CA ARG A 118 -2.87 9.24 1.98
C ARG A 118 -3.03 8.13 0.93
N ASN A 119 -2.09 8.01 -0.01
CA ASN A 119 -2.18 7.12 -1.18
C ASN A 119 -0.99 6.15 -1.31
N SER A 120 -0.05 6.20 -0.40
CA SER A 120 1.10 5.28 -0.34
C SER A 120 1.50 5.01 1.10
N ALA A 121 2.04 3.84 1.36
CA ALA A 121 2.54 3.49 2.68
C ALA A 121 3.55 2.35 2.59
N SER A 122 4.38 2.23 3.62
CA SER A 122 5.28 1.09 3.82
C SER A 122 4.98 0.41 5.15
N VAL A 123 4.88 -0.90 5.13
CA VAL A 123 4.57 -1.73 6.29
C VAL A 123 5.69 -2.74 6.50
N MET A 124 6.18 -2.86 7.73
CA MET A 124 7.04 -3.95 8.15
C MET A 124 6.17 -5.14 8.52
N VAL A 125 6.46 -6.30 7.96
CA VAL A 125 5.80 -7.57 8.31
C VAL A 125 6.85 -8.56 8.80
N TYR A 126 6.61 -9.12 9.96
CA TYR A 126 7.37 -10.26 10.49
C TYR A 126 6.60 -11.52 10.14
N MET A 127 7.24 -12.41 9.39
CA MET A 127 6.61 -13.62 8.87
C MET A 127 7.45 -14.83 9.23
N ASN A 128 6.79 -15.88 9.69
CA ASN A 128 7.37 -17.21 9.78
C ASN A 128 6.86 -18.05 8.61
N ARG A 129 7.76 -18.79 7.97
CA ARG A 129 7.46 -19.67 6.87
C ARG A 129 8.07 -21.04 7.12
N THR A 130 7.30 -22.06 6.84
CA THR A 130 7.77 -23.47 6.80
C THR A 130 7.64 -23.97 5.38
N VAL A 131 8.73 -24.42 4.80
CA VAL A 131 8.74 -25.05 3.47
C VAL A 131 9.09 -26.52 3.64
N THR A 132 8.19 -27.38 3.18
CA THR A 132 8.38 -28.85 3.19
C THR A 132 8.51 -29.35 1.77
N ASP A 133 9.48 -30.21 1.49
CA ASP A 133 9.71 -30.82 0.18
C ASP A 133 9.24 -32.29 0.10
N LYS A 134 9.47 -32.94 -1.05
CA LYS A 134 9.13 -34.35 -1.29
C LYS A 134 9.80 -35.34 -0.34
N ALA A 135 10.94 -34.96 0.24
CA ALA A 135 11.64 -35.79 1.25
C ALA A 135 11.02 -35.64 2.64
N LYS A 136 9.98 -34.78 2.79
CA LYS A 136 9.35 -34.38 4.06
C LYS A 136 10.31 -33.66 5.00
N GLU A 137 11.38 -33.12 4.45
CA GLU A 137 12.26 -32.22 5.19
C GLU A 137 11.62 -30.83 5.27
N SER A 138 11.57 -30.28 6.47
CA SER A 138 10.98 -28.98 6.71
C SER A 138 12.06 -27.95 7.03
N VAL A 139 12.08 -26.86 6.27
CA VAL A 139 12.92 -25.70 6.52
C VAL A 139 12.07 -24.58 7.11
N TYR A 140 12.50 -24.08 8.25
CA TYR A 140 11.87 -22.95 8.93
C TYR A 140 12.62 -21.66 8.59
N ASP A 141 11.88 -20.65 8.16
CA ASP A 141 12.41 -19.34 7.80
C ASP A 141 11.63 -18.24 8.50
N GLY A 142 12.34 -17.42 9.27
CA GLY A 142 11.80 -16.21 9.88
C GLY A 142 12.25 -15.00 9.08
N SER A 143 11.34 -14.36 8.36
CA SER A 143 11.65 -13.25 7.47
C SER A 143 11.08 -11.94 7.98
N ARG A 144 11.80 -10.86 7.72
CA ARG A 144 11.34 -9.49 7.84
C ARG A 144 11.13 -8.94 6.44
N LEU A 145 9.95 -8.42 6.19
CA LEU A 145 9.56 -7.93 4.88
C LEU A 145 9.10 -6.48 4.99
N ARG A 146 9.65 -5.63 4.14
CA ARG A 146 9.06 -4.32 3.85
C ARG A 146 8.07 -4.51 2.71
N VAL A 147 6.84 -4.09 2.93
CA VAL A 147 5.76 -4.14 1.95
C VAL A 147 5.33 -2.73 1.63
N ASP A 148 5.55 -2.31 0.40
CA ASP A 148 5.14 -1.02 -0.09
C ASP A 148 3.74 -1.12 -0.72
N TYR A 149 2.84 -0.27 -0.28
CA TYR A 149 1.45 -0.18 -0.74
C TYR A 149 1.20 1.08 -1.53
N LYS A 150 0.35 0.97 -2.55
CA LYS A 150 -0.26 2.12 -3.25
C LYS A 150 -1.76 1.99 -3.25
N LYS A 151 -2.44 3.13 -3.10
CA LYS A 151 -3.90 3.21 -3.20
C LYS A 151 -4.30 3.47 -4.65
N VAL A 152 -4.96 2.49 -5.27
CA VAL A 152 -5.45 2.56 -6.65
C VAL A 152 -6.96 2.34 -6.62
N ASP A 153 -7.73 3.27 -7.18
CA ASP A 153 -9.19 3.24 -7.19
C ASP A 153 -9.82 2.97 -5.81
N GLY A 154 -9.23 3.60 -4.78
CA GLY A 154 -9.69 3.47 -3.39
C GLY A 154 -9.26 2.21 -2.66
N LYS A 155 -8.57 1.27 -3.32
CA LYS A 155 -8.08 0.01 -2.76
C LYS A 155 -6.58 0.05 -2.52
N TRP A 156 -6.12 -0.50 -1.41
CA TRP A 156 -4.71 -0.70 -1.15
C TRP A 156 -4.20 -1.93 -1.88
N LEU A 157 -3.23 -1.74 -2.76
CA LEU A 157 -2.56 -2.79 -3.51
C LEU A 157 -1.08 -2.84 -3.15
N ILE A 158 -0.52 -4.04 -3.11
CA ILE A 158 0.91 -4.26 -2.89
C ILE A 158 1.67 -3.78 -4.13
N ALA A 159 2.54 -2.80 -3.95
CA ALA A 159 3.37 -2.23 -5.00
C ALA A 159 4.74 -2.91 -5.09
N TYR A 160 5.27 -3.34 -3.95
CA TYR A 160 6.54 -4.09 -3.90
C TYR A 160 6.70 -4.81 -2.56
N ILE A 161 7.48 -5.90 -2.56
CA ILE A 161 7.88 -6.62 -1.35
C ILE A 161 9.40 -6.78 -1.36
N THR A 162 10.04 -6.28 -0.30
CA THR A 162 11.50 -6.34 -0.14
C THR A 162 11.86 -7.10 1.14
N PRO A 163 12.61 -8.20 1.08
CA PRO A 163 13.24 -8.80 2.27
C PRO A 163 14.24 -7.83 2.89
N ILE A 164 14.31 -7.82 4.24
CA ILE A 164 15.21 -6.97 5.02
C ILE A 164 16.06 -7.82 5.95
#